data_c84b1aff93e5938cac22221447fff030
#
_entry.id   c84b1aff93e5938cac22221447fff030
#
_cell.length_a   1.000
_cell.length_b   1.000
_cell.length_c   1.000
_cell.angle_alpha   90.00
_cell.angle_beta   90.00
_cell.angle_gamma   90.00
#
_symmetry.space_group_name_H-M   'P 1'
#
loop_
_entity.id
_entity.type
_entity.pdbx_description
1 polymer ?
#
loop_
_entity_poly.entity_id
_entity_poly.type
_entity_poly.pdbx_seq_one_letter_code
_entity_poly.pdbx_strand_id
1 'polypeptide(L)'
;THPDHIVPPAQGDTVRIVEPTYPLTAGLTPKVLVRAIASALKRAPELPEWLDPALVAREGWPTWHAALKAAHAPRDPADLEPLTPVRRRLAYDELLAGQLAVAVVRATMKRQSGRAVAAPGELRRKALAALPFDLTGSQSQAIAEIDADMASDMRMLRLLQGDVGSGKTVVAFLAMLTAVESGHQAALMAPTEILARQHYATIAPLAEAAGVEVVLLTGRERGKAREAALAGLGDGRIALAVGTHALFQADVAFADLALAVIDEQHRFGVHQRLLLAGKGARAADTLVMTATPIPRTLMLAAYGDLDNSRLLEKPAGRKPVDTRALPLERLEDVMAAVGRALDRGAKVFWVCPLVEESEVSDMAAATERHAALRDRFGDRVGLVHGRMKGPEKDAAMARFVDGGMDLLVATTVIEVGVDVPAASVMVIEQAERFGLAQLHQLRGRIGRGDLAGTCLLLYRPPLGETARARLNILRETDDGFRIAEEDLRLRGAGDVLGTRQSGLPDLRLADLALHGDLLAIAQDDARLVLERDPGLAGPRGAALRVLLYLFERDAAVKYVRAA
;
A
#
# COMPACT_ATOMS: atom_id res chain seq x y z
N THR A 1 -38.14 0.98 -22.74
CA THR A 1 -36.87 0.58 -23.38
C THR A 1 -37.04 0.66 -24.86
N HIS A 2 -36.23 1.44 -25.57
CA HIS A 2 -36.20 1.46 -27.03
C HIS A 2 -35.30 0.31 -27.50
N PRO A 3 -35.73 -0.53 -28.46
CA PRO A 3 -34.89 -1.58 -29.03
C PRO A 3 -33.79 -0.95 -29.89
N ASP A 4 -32.58 -1.51 -29.83
CA ASP A 4 -31.42 -1.04 -30.60
C ASP A 4 -31.58 -1.36 -32.10
N HIS A 5 -32.28 -2.47 -32.42
CA HIS A 5 -32.55 -2.93 -33.77
C HIS A 5 -34.03 -3.33 -33.93
N ILE A 6 -34.64 -2.85 -35.00
CA ILE A 6 -35.96 -3.27 -35.49
C ILE A 6 -35.77 -3.72 -36.94
N VAL A 7 -35.86 -5.02 -37.20
CA VAL A 7 -35.69 -5.59 -38.52
C VAL A 7 -36.89 -6.48 -38.87
N PRO A 8 -37.24 -6.63 -40.18
CA PRO A 8 -38.24 -7.60 -40.61
C PRO A 8 -37.85 -9.03 -40.21
N PRO A 9 -38.82 -9.95 -39.93
CA PRO A 9 -38.51 -11.32 -39.51
C PRO A 9 -37.56 -12.08 -40.45
N ALA A 10 -37.63 -11.83 -41.75
CA ALA A 10 -36.73 -12.42 -42.75
C ALA A 10 -35.28 -11.95 -42.66
N GLN A 11 -34.98 -10.91 -41.86
CA GLN A 11 -33.64 -10.36 -41.63
C GLN A 11 -33.18 -10.57 -40.20
N GLY A 12 -33.88 -11.36 -39.39
CA GLY A 12 -33.54 -11.64 -38.01
C GLY A 12 -32.11 -12.18 -37.84
N ASP A 13 -31.69 -13.06 -38.74
CA ASP A 13 -30.35 -13.64 -38.75
C ASP A 13 -29.22 -12.63 -39.08
N THR A 14 -29.56 -11.43 -39.55
CA THR A 14 -28.57 -10.37 -39.82
C THR A 14 -28.27 -9.51 -38.59
N VAL A 15 -29.05 -9.61 -37.53
CA VAL A 15 -28.84 -8.88 -36.28
C VAL A 15 -27.74 -9.59 -35.49
N ARG A 16 -26.69 -8.88 -35.20
CA ARG A 16 -25.61 -9.41 -34.37
C ARG A 16 -26.08 -9.66 -32.93
N ILE A 17 -25.77 -10.83 -32.38
CA ILE A 17 -26.11 -11.19 -31.00
C ILE A 17 -25.31 -10.35 -30.02
N VAL A 18 -24.07 -9.96 -30.40
CA VAL A 18 -23.15 -9.16 -29.59
C VAL A 18 -22.64 -8.01 -30.44
N GLU A 19 -22.73 -6.79 -29.92
CA GLU A 19 -22.19 -5.58 -30.56
C GLU A 19 -21.28 -4.81 -29.60
N PRO A 20 -20.15 -4.26 -30.11
CA PRO A 20 -19.30 -3.40 -29.29
C PRO A 20 -20.03 -2.07 -29.02
N THR A 21 -20.11 -1.72 -27.73
CA THR A 21 -20.61 -0.43 -27.29
C THR A 21 -19.47 0.48 -26.92
N TYR A 22 -19.55 1.74 -27.31
CA TYR A 22 -18.51 2.73 -27.04
C TYR A 22 -19.08 3.89 -26.21
N PRO A 23 -18.30 4.45 -25.24
CA PRO A 23 -18.70 5.65 -24.53
C PRO A 23 -19.01 6.79 -25.49
N LEU A 24 -20.16 7.45 -25.30
CA LEU A 24 -20.60 8.55 -26.15
C LEU A 24 -20.38 9.89 -25.45
N THR A 25 -20.02 10.90 -26.23
CA THR A 25 -20.03 12.31 -25.81
C THR A 25 -21.19 13.04 -26.50
N ALA A 26 -21.60 14.18 -25.93
CA ALA A 26 -22.68 14.99 -26.50
C ALA A 26 -22.39 15.34 -27.97
N GLY A 27 -23.37 15.12 -28.82
CA GLY A 27 -23.30 15.36 -30.28
C GLY A 27 -22.78 14.19 -31.12
N LEU A 28 -22.33 13.07 -30.53
CA LEU A 28 -21.95 11.86 -31.29
C LEU A 28 -23.02 10.78 -31.19
N THR A 29 -23.35 10.17 -32.33
CA THR A 29 -24.23 9.00 -32.35
C THR A 29 -23.44 7.69 -32.40
N PRO A 30 -23.98 6.56 -31.87
CA PRO A 30 -23.32 5.27 -31.93
C PRO A 30 -22.87 4.88 -33.34
N LYS A 31 -23.72 5.13 -34.34
CA LYS A 31 -23.45 4.81 -35.75
C LYS A 31 -22.24 5.55 -36.33
N VAL A 32 -22.05 6.82 -35.95
CA VAL A 32 -20.90 7.62 -36.37
C VAL A 32 -19.62 7.07 -35.75
N LEU A 33 -19.63 6.77 -34.45
CA LEU A 33 -18.48 6.26 -33.75
C LEU A 33 -18.05 4.88 -34.22
N VAL A 34 -19.01 3.96 -34.42
CA VAL A 34 -18.73 2.61 -34.98
C VAL A 34 -18.10 2.71 -36.38
N ARG A 35 -18.57 3.60 -37.25
CA ARG A 35 -17.97 3.81 -38.59
C ARG A 35 -16.55 4.37 -38.49
N ALA A 36 -16.32 5.33 -37.60
CA ALA A 36 -15.00 5.92 -37.40
C ALA A 36 -14.01 4.86 -36.92
N ILE A 37 -14.37 4.05 -35.91
CA ILE A 37 -13.54 2.96 -35.39
C ILE A 37 -13.29 1.89 -36.45
N ALA A 38 -14.31 1.47 -37.20
CA ALA A 38 -14.15 0.50 -38.28
C ALA A 38 -13.20 1.03 -39.38
N SER A 39 -13.26 2.33 -39.70
CA SER A 39 -12.31 2.97 -40.62
C SER A 39 -10.89 3.04 -40.06
N ALA A 40 -10.73 3.32 -38.78
CA ALA A 40 -9.43 3.33 -38.10
C ALA A 40 -8.81 1.93 -38.08
N LEU A 41 -9.58 0.89 -37.74
CA LEU A 41 -9.13 -0.50 -37.74
C LEU A 41 -8.66 -0.99 -39.12
N LYS A 42 -9.30 -0.53 -40.19
CA LYS A 42 -8.82 -0.84 -41.57
C LYS A 42 -7.48 -0.21 -41.90
N ARG A 43 -7.13 0.91 -41.24
CA ARG A 43 -5.88 1.65 -41.44
C ARG A 43 -4.82 1.31 -40.41
N ALA A 44 -5.17 0.55 -39.37
CA ALA A 44 -4.21 0.12 -38.37
C ALA A 44 -3.09 -0.69 -39.04
N PRO A 45 -1.80 -0.28 -38.89
CA PRO A 45 -0.69 -0.98 -39.53
C PRO A 45 -0.48 -2.36 -38.89
N GLU A 46 0.11 -3.25 -39.65
CA GLU A 46 0.75 -4.43 -39.08
C GLU A 46 2.05 -4.00 -38.43
N LEU A 47 2.14 -4.20 -37.11
CA LEU A 47 3.32 -3.85 -36.33
C LEU A 47 4.24 -5.07 -36.21
N PRO A 48 5.57 -4.86 -36.08
CA PRO A 48 6.49 -5.96 -35.82
C PRO A 48 6.15 -6.62 -34.47
N GLU A 49 6.26 -7.95 -34.41
CA GLU A 49 5.97 -8.71 -33.18
C GLU A 49 7.04 -8.42 -32.11
N TRP A 50 6.59 -8.10 -30.91
CA TRP A 50 7.43 -7.81 -29.76
C TRP A 50 7.49 -8.94 -28.76
N LEU A 51 6.60 -9.93 -28.87
CA LEU A 51 6.59 -11.08 -27.98
C LEU A 51 7.59 -12.14 -28.42
N ASP A 52 7.98 -12.97 -27.44
CA ASP A 52 8.76 -14.17 -27.75
C ASP A 52 7.90 -15.16 -28.55
N PRO A 53 8.40 -15.69 -29.69
CA PRO A 53 7.65 -16.63 -30.52
C PRO A 53 7.21 -17.90 -29.79
N ALA A 54 8.02 -18.39 -28.83
CA ALA A 54 7.68 -19.58 -28.05
C ALA A 54 6.50 -19.30 -27.08
N LEU A 55 6.46 -18.09 -26.50
CA LEU A 55 5.34 -17.66 -25.67
C LEU A 55 4.06 -17.56 -26.50
N VAL A 56 4.11 -16.90 -27.65
CA VAL A 56 2.95 -16.75 -28.56
C VAL A 56 2.40 -18.13 -28.97
N ALA A 57 3.28 -19.06 -29.33
CA ALA A 57 2.90 -20.41 -29.72
C ALA A 57 2.28 -21.22 -28.53
N ARG A 58 2.87 -21.13 -27.36
CA ARG A 58 2.38 -21.80 -26.13
C ARG A 58 0.99 -21.35 -25.75
N GLU A 59 0.74 -20.04 -25.76
CA GLU A 59 -0.54 -19.45 -25.35
C GLU A 59 -1.58 -19.45 -26.48
N GLY A 60 -1.20 -19.79 -27.71
CA GLY A 60 -2.08 -19.76 -28.89
C GLY A 60 -2.56 -18.35 -29.24
N TRP A 61 -1.74 -17.32 -28.98
CA TRP A 61 -2.14 -15.94 -29.17
C TRP A 61 -2.07 -15.51 -30.64
N PRO A 62 -3.07 -14.71 -31.09
CA PRO A 62 -3.00 -14.06 -32.40
C PRO A 62 -1.98 -12.91 -32.39
N THR A 63 -1.64 -12.40 -33.58
CA THR A 63 -0.89 -11.13 -33.70
C THR A 63 -1.67 -9.99 -33.05
N TRP A 64 -0.98 -8.93 -32.59
CA TRP A 64 -1.63 -7.74 -32.02
C TRP A 64 -2.74 -7.19 -32.93
N HIS A 65 -2.48 -7.07 -34.22
CA HIS A 65 -3.43 -6.56 -35.21
C HIS A 65 -4.69 -7.45 -35.34
N ALA A 66 -4.50 -8.77 -35.33
CA ALA A 66 -5.60 -9.72 -35.36
C ALA A 66 -6.41 -9.68 -34.05
N ALA A 67 -5.72 -9.60 -32.90
CA ALA A 67 -6.36 -9.46 -31.60
C ALA A 67 -7.20 -8.18 -31.49
N LEU A 68 -6.63 -7.05 -31.92
CA LEU A 68 -7.33 -5.75 -31.92
C LEU A 68 -8.61 -5.80 -32.77
N LYS A 69 -8.54 -6.34 -33.98
CA LYS A 69 -9.71 -6.50 -34.85
C LYS A 69 -10.78 -7.42 -34.25
N ALA A 70 -10.37 -8.55 -33.68
CA ALA A 70 -11.28 -9.50 -33.05
C ALA A 70 -11.98 -8.89 -31.82
N ALA A 71 -11.27 -8.15 -30.99
CA ALA A 71 -11.85 -7.47 -29.82
C ALA A 71 -12.93 -6.44 -30.19
N HIS A 72 -12.81 -5.79 -31.36
CA HIS A 72 -13.81 -4.84 -31.87
C HIS A 72 -14.90 -5.48 -32.72
N ALA A 73 -14.85 -6.78 -32.99
CA ALA A 73 -15.83 -7.51 -33.79
C ALA A 73 -16.18 -8.87 -33.14
N PRO A 74 -16.66 -8.88 -31.87
CA PRO A 74 -17.10 -10.11 -31.21
C PRO A 74 -18.24 -10.73 -32.02
N ARG A 75 -18.30 -12.06 -32.04
CA ARG A 75 -19.30 -12.82 -32.80
C ARG A 75 -20.36 -13.45 -31.90
N ASP A 76 -19.94 -13.87 -30.73
CA ASP A 76 -20.79 -14.49 -29.73
C ASP A 76 -20.40 -14.07 -28.30
N PRO A 77 -21.22 -14.38 -27.28
CA PRO A 77 -20.91 -14.05 -25.89
C PRO A 77 -19.59 -14.64 -25.36
N ALA A 78 -19.12 -15.77 -25.89
CA ALA A 78 -17.86 -16.38 -25.46
C ALA A 78 -16.64 -15.51 -25.83
N ASP A 79 -16.72 -14.71 -26.90
CA ASP A 79 -15.67 -13.76 -27.29
C ASP A 79 -15.48 -12.63 -26.25
N LEU A 80 -16.48 -12.43 -25.38
CA LEU A 80 -16.42 -11.41 -24.33
C LEU A 80 -15.70 -11.88 -23.07
N GLU A 81 -15.49 -13.20 -22.94
CA GLU A 81 -14.82 -13.77 -21.76
C GLU A 81 -13.39 -13.21 -21.61
N PRO A 82 -13.03 -12.71 -20.41
CA PRO A 82 -11.73 -12.04 -20.18
C PRO A 82 -10.52 -12.94 -20.47
N LEU A 83 -10.67 -14.25 -20.33
CA LEU A 83 -9.60 -15.23 -20.47
C LEU A 83 -9.48 -15.84 -21.88
N THR A 84 -10.19 -15.30 -22.89
CA THR A 84 -9.98 -15.72 -24.29
C THR A 84 -8.57 -15.38 -24.77
N PRO A 85 -8.00 -16.13 -25.73
CA PRO A 85 -6.67 -15.85 -26.27
C PRO A 85 -6.51 -14.41 -26.77
N VAL A 86 -7.55 -13.84 -27.38
CA VAL A 86 -7.60 -12.45 -27.86
C VAL A 86 -7.47 -11.46 -26.70
N ARG A 87 -8.26 -11.63 -25.64
CA ARG A 87 -8.26 -10.75 -24.48
C ARG A 87 -6.97 -10.88 -23.68
N ARG A 88 -6.50 -12.12 -23.44
CA ARG A 88 -5.23 -12.39 -22.77
C ARG A 88 -4.04 -11.80 -23.54
N ARG A 89 -4.03 -11.86 -24.87
CA ARG A 89 -3.00 -11.22 -25.70
C ARG A 89 -2.94 -9.71 -25.44
N LEU A 90 -4.05 -9.01 -25.55
CA LEU A 90 -4.10 -7.56 -25.38
C LEU A 90 -3.79 -7.14 -23.92
N ALA A 91 -4.25 -7.92 -22.94
CA ALA A 91 -3.90 -7.72 -21.54
C ALA A 91 -2.40 -7.90 -21.30
N TYR A 92 -1.78 -8.92 -21.89
CA TYR A 92 -0.34 -9.13 -21.78
C TYR A 92 0.48 -7.99 -22.40
N ASP A 93 0.06 -7.47 -23.56
CA ASP A 93 0.71 -6.34 -24.22
C ASP A 93 0.74 -5.11 -23.30
N GLU A 94 -0.37 -4.80 -22.61
CA GLU A 94 -0.45 -3.70 -21.65
C GLU A 94 0.45 -3.94 -20.42
N LEU A 95 0.41 -5.16 -19.86
CA LEU A 95 1.22 -5.53 -18.71
C LEU A 95 2.71 -5.48 -19.05
N LEU A 96 3.11 -6.00 -20.23
CA LEU A 96 4.49 -5.96 -20.68
C LEU A 96 4.98 -4.52 -20.90
N ALA A 97 4.16 -3.66 -21.50
CA ALA A 97 4.49 -2.23 -21.64
C ALA A 97 4.72 -1.56 -20.29
N GLY A 98 3.85 -1.86 -19.30
CA GLY A 98 3.98 -1.37 -17.94
C GLY A 98 5.25 -1.86 -17.26
N GLN A 99 5.50 -3.18 -17.28
CA GLN A 99 6.68 -3.79 -16.65
C GLN A 99 8.00 -3.34 -17.31
N LEU A 100 8.01 -3.24 -18.63
CA LEU A 100 9.19 -2.74 -19.34
C LEU A 100 9.49 -1.28 -19.00
N ALA A 101 8.46 -0.42 -18.92
CA ALA A 101 8.63 0.98 -18.53
C ALA A 101 9.23 1.09 -17.11
N VAL A 102 8.69 0.34 -16.14
CA VAL A 102 9.20 0.28 -14.77
C VAL A 102 10.65 -0.23 -14.73
N ALA A 103 10.94 -1.31 -15.45
CA ALA A 103 12.28 -1.90 -15.50
C ALA A 103 13.34 -0.95 -16.12
N VAL A 104 12.97 -0.18 -17.15
CA VAL A 104 13.83 0.87 -17.74
C VAL A 104 14.12 1.98 -16.74
N VAL A 105 13.10 2.49 -16.05
CA VAL A 105 13.27 3.53 -15.02
C VAL A 105 14.16 3.00 -13.89
N ARG A 106 13.93 1.77 -13.43
CA ARG A 106 14.75 1.11 -12.40
C ARG A 106 16.21 0.98 -12.84
N ALA A 107 16.47 0.49 -14.05
CA ALA A 107 17.82 0.37 -14.59
C ALA A 107 18.55 1.72 -14.64
N THR A 108 17.83 2.79 -14.98
CA THR A 108 18.39 4.15 -15.01
C THR A 108 18.66 4.68 -13.59
N MET A 109 17.76 4.43 -12.63
CA MET A 109 17.96 4.82 -11.23
C MET A 109 19.12 4.05 -10.57
N LYS A 110 19.26 2.75 -10.85
CA LYS A 110 20.37 1.93 -10.36
C LYS A 110 21.73 2.35 -10.93
N ARG A 111 21.76 2.97 -12.11
CA ARG A 111 23.02 3.55 -12.68
C ARG A 111 23.47 4.83 -11.95
N GLN A 112 22.61 5.49 -11.18
CA GLN A 112 23.08 6.54 -10.28
C GLN A 112 23.90 5.87 -9.17
N SER A 113 25.21 6.15 -9.13
CA SER A 113 26.11 5.54 -8.17
C SER A 113 25.57 5.73 -6.75
N GLY A 114 25.34 4.61 -6.07
CA GLY A 114 25.05 4.56 -4.66
C GLY A 114 26.31 4.77 -3.82
N ARG A 115 26.20 4.43 -2.58
CA ARG A 115 27.29 4.43 -1.60
C ARG A 115 27.30 3.05 -0.97
N ALA A 116 28.42 2.36 -1.03
CA ALA A 116 28.57 1.13 -0.27
C ALA A 116 28.66 1.46 1.23
N VAL A 117 27.65 1.02 1.97
CA VAL A 117 27.53 1.20 3.44
C VAL A 117 27.58 -0.18 4.08
N ALA A 118 28.68 -0.49 4.74
CA ALA A 118 28.88 -1.75 5.46
C ALA A 118 29.53 -1.50 6.81
N ALA A 119 29.07 -2.20 7.84
CA ALA A 119 29.51 -2.02 9.20
C ALA A 119 29.81 -3.37 9.88
N PRO A 120 30.71 -3.43 10.88
CA PRO A 120 31.02 -4.64 11.63
C PRO A 120 29.86 -5.15 12.50
N GLY A 121 28.83 -4.32 12.77
CA GLY A 121 27.61 -4.70 13.49
C GLY A 121 27.71 -4.59 15.01
N GLU A 122 28.64 -3.80 15.55
CA GLU A 122 28.80 -3.62 17.01
C GLU A 122 27.62 -2.85 17.63
N LEU A 123 27.20 -1.75 16.98
CA LEU A 123 26.05 -0.97 17.47
C LEU A 123 24.77 -1.82 17.41
N ARG A 124 24.62 -2.58 16.33
CA ARG A 124 23.51 -3.52 16.18
C ARG A 124 23.51 -4.58 17.29
N ARG A 125 24.65 -5.16 17.62
CA ARG A 125 24.75 -6.17 18.69
C ARG A 125 24.34 -5.61 20.05
N LYS A 126 24.74 -4.37 20.37
CA LYS A 126 24.32 -3.68 21.61
C LYS A 126 22.80 -3.45 21.63
N ALA A 127 22.22 -2.98 20.52
CA ALA A 127 20.77 -2.77 20.39
C ALA A 127 20.00 -4.09 20.51
N LEU A 128 20.45 -5.16 19.87
CA LEU A 128 19.85 -6.50 19.97
C LEU A 128 19.88 -7.04 21.40
N ALA A 129 20.96 -6.82 22.13
CA ALA A 129 21.05 -7.24 23.54
C ALA A 129 20.08 -6.47 24.46
N ALA A 130 19.62 -5.28 24.06
CA ALA A 130 18.65 -4.47 24.79
C ALA A 130 17.18 -4.78 24.41
N LEU A 131 16.95 -5.57 23.35
CA LEU A 131 15.60 -5.97 22.97
C LEU A 131 15.03 -7.00 23.97
N PRO A 132 13.76 -6.86 24.38
CA PRO A 132 13.11 -7.82 25.28
C PRO A 132 12.64 -9.11 24.56
N PHE A 133 13.00 -9.32 23.29
CA PHE A 133 12.60 -10.46 22.45
C PHE A 133 13.66 -10.75 21.38
N ASP A 134 13.64 -11.96 20.87
CA ASP A 134 14.46 -12.36 19.74
C ASP A 134 13.83 -11.99 18.40
N LEU A 135 14.66 -11.76 17.39
CA LEU A 135 14.19 -11.52 16.03
C LEU A 135 13.57 -12.79 15.45
N THR A 136 12.48 -12.62 14.68
CA THR A 136 11.92 -13.71 13.86
C THR A 136 12.81 -14.03 12.67
N GLY A 137 12.63 -15.22 12.06
CA GLY A 137 13.36 -15.61 10.86
C GLY A 137 13.17 -14.61 9.72
N SER A 138 11.93 -14.14 9.48
CA SER A 138 11.63 -13.17 8.45
C SER A 138 12.21 -11.77 8.72
N GLN A 139 12.34 -11.35 9.98
CA GLN A 139 13.04 -10.11 10.34
C GLN A 139 14.53 -10.23 10.07
N SER A 140 15.17 -11.34 10.46
CA SER A 140 16.59 -11.60 10.22
C SER A 140 16.90 -11.65 8.73
N GLN A 141 16.06 -12.30 7.94
CA GLN A 141 16.17 -12.34 6.49
C GLN A 141 16.05 -10.95 5.87
N ALA A 142 15.05 -10.16 6.27
CA ALA A 142 14.87 -8.80 5.78
C ALA A 142 16.08 -7.89 6.07
N ILE A 143 16.67 -8.02 7.27
CA ILE A 143 17.91 -7.30 7.63
C ILE A 143 19.06 -7.70 6.72
N ALA A 144 19.25 -8.99 6.47
CA ALA A 144 20.32 -9.48 5.59
C ALA A 144 20.15 -8.98 4.13
N GLU A 145 18.91 -8.93 3.63
CA GLU A 145 18.59 -8.39 2.31
C GLU A 145 18.88 -6.89 2.23
N ILE A 146 18.52 -6.12 3.26
CA ILE A 146 18.79 -4.67 3.35
C ILE A 146 20.29 -4.41 3.43
N ASP A 147 21.02 -5.16 4.26
CA ASP A 147 22.47 -5.05 4.38
C ASP A 147 23.20 -5.35 3.07
N ALA A 148 22.76 -6.37 2.34
CA ALA A 148 23.34 -6.70 1.04
C ALA A 148 23.14 -5.58 0.01
N ASP A 149 21.97 -4.94 0.01
CA ASP A 149 21.71 -3.79 -0.86
C ASP A 149 22.55 -2.57 -0.46
N MET A 150 22.60 -2.24 0.85
CA MET A 150 23.37 -1.11 1.37
C MET A 150 24.89 -1.28 1.16
N ALA A 151 25.39 -2.52 1.18
CA ALA A 151 26.80 -2.82 0.92
C ALA A 151 27.18 -2.73 -0.58
N SER A 152 26.21 -2.64 -1.48
CA SER A 152 26.45 -2.51 -2.93
C SER A 152 26.83 -1.06 -3.30
N ASP A 153 27.42 -0.90 -4.47
CA ASP A 153 27.71 0.42 -5.08
C ASP A 153 26.48 1.04 -5.77
N MET A 154 25.36 0.32 -5.78
CA MET A 154 24.09 0.76 -6.34
C MET A 154 23.19 1.30 -5.23
N ARG A 155 22.43 2.34 -5.54
CA ARG A 155 21.47 2.91 -4.61
C ARG A 155 20.36 1.91 -4.27
N MET A 156 20.15 1.66 -2.97
CA MET A 156 19.04 0.85 -2.51
C MET A 156 17.71 1.62 -2.64
N LEU A 157 16.72 0.94 -3.19
CA LEU A 157 15.32 1.36 -3.14
C LEU A 157 14.48 0.12 -2.82
N ARG A 158 14.13 -0.06 -1.52
CA ARG A 158 13.51 -1.29 -1.01
C ARG A 158 12.23 -1.01 -0.23
N LEU A 159 11.24 -1.89 -0.42
CA LEU A 159 9.99 -1.89 0.34
C LEU A 159 10.02 -2.99 1.40
N LEU A 160 9.81 -2.62 2.66
CA LEU A 160 9.62 -3.53 3.79
C LEU A 160 8.14 -3.64 4.11
N GLN A 161 7.56 -4.80 3.83
CA GLN A 161 6.15 -5.08 4.06
C GLN A 161 5.96 -6.01 5.27
N GLY A 162 4.89 -5.79 6.01
CA GLY A 162 4.50 -6.69 7.09
C GLY A 162 3.28 -6.15 7.82
N ASP A 163 2.55 -7.04 8.43
CA ASP A 163 1.37 -6.70 9.22
C ASP A 163 1.65 -5.65 10.31
N VAL A 164 0.59 -5.04 10.81
CA VAL A 164 0.66 -4.19 11.99
C VAL A 164 1.25 -4.97 13.16
N GLY A 165 2.36 -4.46 13.73
CA GLY A 165 3.06 -5.13 14.83
C GLY A 165 3.99 -6.29 14.41
N SER A 166 4.37 -6.42 13.13
CA SER A 166 5.37 -7.39 12.67
C SER A 166 6.83 -7.00 12.98
N GLY A 167 7.06 -5.84 13.60
CA GLY A 167 8.41 -5.37 13.98
C GLY A 167 9.18 -4.63 12.89
N LYS A 168 8.50 -4.06 11.89
CA LYS A 168 9.13 -3.23 10.83
C LYS A 168 10.04 -2.13 11.40
N THR A 169 9.62 -1.46 12.47
CA THR A 169 10.39 -0.39 13.11
C THR A 169 11.74 -0.88 13.63
N VAL A 170 11.79 -2.09 14.21
CA VAL A 170 13.02 -2.70 14.69
C VAL A 170 13.96 -3.02 13.52
N VAL A 171 13.44 -3.63 12.45
CA VAL A 171 14.23 -3.92 11.24
C VAL A 171 14.82 -2.64 10.65
N ALA A 172 13.99 -1.59 10.49
CA ALA A 172 14.43 -0.29 10.00
C ALA A 172 15.50 0.34 10.91
N PHE A 173 15.30 0.31 12.22
CA PHE A 173 16.26 0.84 13.17
C PHE A 173 17.62 0.11 13.10
N LEU A 174 17.62 -1.22 12.99
CA LEU A 174 18.85 -2.00 12.85
C LEU A 174 19.58 -1.68 11.53
N ALA A 175 18.86 -1.40 10.45
CA ALA A 175 19.45 -0.88 9.22
C ALA A 175 20.02 0.54 9.38
N MET A 176 19.32 1.41 10.13
CA MET A 176 19.81 2.76 10.45
C MET A 176 21.12 2.69 11.26
N LEU A 177 21.26 1.74 12.18
CA LEU A 177 22.50 1.53 12.93
C LEU A 177 23.67 1.12 12.03
N THR A 178 23.43 0.37 10.94
CA THR A 178 24.47 0.06 9.94
C THR A 178 25.01 1.35 9.29
N ALA A 179 24.14 2.28 8.93
CA ALA A 179 24.54 3.57 8.38
C ALA A 179 25.35 4.39 9.39
N VAL A 180 24.90 4.45 10.65
CA VAL A 180 25.57 5.19 11.72
C VAL A 180 26.94 4.61 12.05
N GLU A 181 27.05 3.29 12.17
CA GLU A 181 28.31 2.61 12.45
C GLU A 181 29.33 2.78 11.32
N SER A 182 28.85 3.02 10.10
CA SER A 182 29.70 3.36 8.94
C SER A 182 30.09 4.85 8.88
N GLY A 183 29.75 5.64 9.92
CA GLY A 183 30.09 7.07 10.00
C GLY A 183 29.14 8.01 9.29
N HIS A 184 27.92 7.54 8.94
CA HIS A 184 26.92 8.31 8.24
C HIS A 184 25.68 8.61 9.10
N GLN A 185 24.74 9.36 8.56
CA GLN A 185 23.46 9.67 9.21
C GLN A 185 22.32 8.87 8.61
N ALA A 186 21.28 8.62 9.43
CA ALA A 186 20.03 8.02 8.98
C ALA A 186 18.82 8.79 9.52
N ALA A 187 17.74 8.81 8.74
CA ALA A 187 16.50 9.50 9.11
C ALA A 187 15.29 8.59 8.91
N LEU A 188 14.35 8.60 9.88
CA LEU A 188 13.06 7.93 9.79
C LEU A 188 11.94 8.96 9.76
N MET A 189 11.16 8.92 8.70
CA MET A 189 10.02 9.78 8.49
C MET A 189 8.71 9.03 8.69
N ALA A 190 7.82 9.61 9.50
CA ALA A 190 6.45 9.16 9.71
C ALA A 190 5.44 10.18 9.17
N PRO A 191 4.24 9.75 8.70
CA PRO A 191 3.24 10.64 8.12
C PRO A 191 2.57 11.56 9.11
N THR A 192 2.55 11.20 10.39
CA THR A 192 1.90 11.97 11.46
C THR A 192 2.83 12.15 12.64
N GLU A 193 2.57 13.21 13.42
CA GLU A 193 3.35 13.48 14.62
C GLU A 193 3.22 12.38 15.67
N ILE A 194 2.03 11.81 15.83
CA ILE A 194 1.79 10.70 16.76
C ILE A 194 2.68 9.51 16.41
N LEU A 195 2.75 9.13 15.14
CA LEU A 195 3.61 8.05 14.68
C LEU A 195 5.10 8.38 14.86
N ALA A 196 5.52 9.62 14.56
CA ALA A 196 6.89 10.02 14.76
C ALA A 196 7.30 9.90 16.24
N ARG A 197 6.44 10.34 17.16
CA ARG A 197 6.67 10.19 18.62
C ARG A 197 6.69 8.74 19.07
N GLN A 198 5.83 7.87 18.50
CA GLN A 198 5.85 6.43 18.81
C GLN A 198 7.14 5.76 18.31
N HIS A 199 7.56 6.05 17.06
CA HIS A 199 8.84 5.55 16.56
C HIS A 199 9.99 6.04 17.44
N TYR A 200 9.99 7.32 17.80
CA TYR A 200 11.01 7.87 18.69
C TYR A 200 11.03 7.17 20.05
N ALA A 201 9.86 6.98 20.68
CA ALA A 201 9.76 6.30 21.98
C ALA A 201 10.23 4.84 21.92
N THR A 202 10.06 4.17 20.76
CA THR A 202 10.56 2.80 20.54
C THR A 202 12.07 2.79 20.29
N ILE A 203 12.58 3.74 19.51
CA ILE A 203 13.97 3.78 19.05
C ILE A 203 14.91 4.37 20.10
N ALA A 204 14.50 5.42 20.83
CA ALA A 204 15.38 6.15 21.73
C ALA A 204 16.04 5.27 22.80
N PRO A 205 15.34 4.36 23.52
CA PRO A 205 15.98 3.49 24.51
C PRO A 205 17.00 2.52 23.87
N LEU A 206 16.72 2.04 22.66
CA LEU A 206 17.61 1.12 21.94
C LEU A 206 18.84 1.86 21.37
N ALA A 207 18.67 3.10 20.93
CA ALA A 207 19.75 3.97 20.48
C ALA A 207 20.66 4.35 21.64
N GLU A 208 20.11 4.69 22.81
CA GLU A 208 20.85 4.95 24.03
C GLU A 208 21.70 3.73 24.46
N ALA A 209 21.11 2.52 24.45
CA ALA A 209 21.85 1.28 24.73
C ALA A 209 22.98 1.02 23.71
N ALA A 210 22.80 1.44 22.46
CA ALA A 210 23.86 1.39 21.46
C ALA A 210 24.90 2.54 21.59
N GLY A 211 24.60 3.57 22.38
CA GLY A 211 25.45 4.76 22.52
C GLY A 211 25.28 5.77 21.37
N VAL A 212 24.10 5.83 20.75
CA VAL A 212 23.81 6.68 19.61
C VAL A 212 22.78 7.75 19.98
N GLU A 213 23.09 9.01 19.67
CA GLU A 213 22.16 10.12 19.88
C GLU A 213 21.09 10.13 18.80
N VAL A 214 19.82 10.23 19.20
CA VAL A 214 18.66 10.34 18.31
C VAL A 214 17.85 11.60 18.63
N VAL A 215 17.38 12.31 17.59
CA VAL A 215 16.55 13.51 17.76
C VAL A 215 15.16 13.31 17.16
N LEU A 216 14.15 13.88 17.82
CA LEU A 216 12.80 13.99 17.29
C LEU A 216 12.63 15.38 16.63
N LEU A 217 12.18 15.42 15.37
CA LEU A 217 11.96 16.65 14.63
C LEU A 217 10.55 16.65 13.99
N THR A 218 9.63 17.37 14.62
CA THR A 218 8.25 17.54 14.13
C THR A 218 7.91 19.03 13.96
N GLY A 219 6.66 19.35 13.64
CA GLY A 219 6.21 20.75 13.54
C GLY A 219 6.06 21.48 14.89
N ARG A 220 6.17 20.76 16.02
CA ARG A 220 6.00 21.35 17.37
C ARG A 220 7.31 21.79 18.03
N GLU A 221 8.42 21.18 17.67
CA GLU A 221 9.72 21.57 18.20
C GLU A 221 10.06 22.97 17.73
N ARG A 222 10.32 23.89 18.69
CA ARG A 222 10.59 25.32 18.45
C ARG A 222 11.73 25.82 19.33
N GLY A 223 12.29 26.98 18.95
CA GLY A 223 13.31 27.68 19.73
C GLY A 223 14.61 26.91 19.85
N LYS A 224 15.31 27.09 20.96
CA LYS A 224 16.68 26.58 21.18
C LYS A 224 16.82 25.06 21.00
N ALA A 225 15.81 24.28 21.36
CA ALA A 225 15.85 22.83 21.18
C ALA A 225 15.85 22.44 19.69
N ARG A 226 15.02 23.10 18.87
CA ARG A 226 15.04 22.91 17.43
C ARG A 226 16.36 23.36 16.81
N GLU A 227 16.87 24.54 17.21
CA GLU A 227 18.13 25.07 16.72
C GLU A 227 19.31 24.13 17.03
N ALA A 228 19.37 23.59 18.26
CA ALA A 228 20.38 22.62 18.65
C ALA A 228 20.29 21.31 17.84
N ALA A 229 19.08 20.83 17.60
CA ALA A 229 18.85 19.64 16.76
C ALA A 229 19.30 19.88 15.32
N LEU A 230 18.94 21.02 14.72
CA LEU A 230 19.34 21.38 13.36
C LEU A 230 20.85 21.54 13.22
N ALA A 231 21.49 22.20 14.19
CA ALA A 231 22.95 22.33 14.23
C ALA A 231 23.63 20.96 14.35
N GLY A 232 23.15 20.07 15.24
CA GLY A 232 23.73 18.75 15.46
C GLY A 232 23.52 17.80 14.26
N LEU A 233 22.46 17.97 13.47
CA LEU A 233 22.28 17.25 12.20
C LEU A 233 23.21 17.80 11.12
N GLY A 234 23.35 19.14 11.05
CA GLY A 234 24.17 19.83 10.06
C GLY A 234 25.68 19.61 10.26
N ASP A 235 26.14 19.46 11.48
CA ASP A 235 27.56 19.18 11.82
C ASP A 235 27.89 17.68 11.96
N GLY A 236 26.88 16.80 11.85
CA GLY A 236 27.03 15.34 11.91
C GLY A 236 27.14 14.76 13.33
N ARG A 237 27.07 15.57 14.39
CA ARG A 237 27.10 15.08 15.78
C ARG A 237 25.90 14.21 16.11
N ILE A 238 24.72 14.59 15.62
CA ILE A 238 23.51 13.78 15.72
C ILE A 238 23.42 12.86 14.49
N ALA A 239 23.50 11.56 14.75
CA ALA A 239 23.53 10.54 13.70
C ALA A 239 22.14 10.05 13.28
N LEU A 240 21.14 10.10 14.17
CA LEU A 240 19.79 9.61 13.92
C LEU A 240 18.75 10.71 14.09
N ALA A 241 17.83 10.80 13.11
CA ALA A 241 16.66 11.66 13.20
C ALA A 241 15.37 10.86 13.01
N VAL A 242 14.37 11.10 13.85
CA VAL A 242 13.00 10.63 13.66
C VAL A 242 12.11 11.86 13.53
N GLY A 243 11.18 11.89 12.57
CA GLY A 243 10.34 13.07 12.42
C GLY A 243 9.20 12.89 11.43
N THR A 244 8.56 14.02 11.12
CA THR A 244 7.50 14.09 10.11
C THR A 244 8.06 14.72 8.81
N HIS A 245 7.16 15.21 7.94
CA HIS A 245 7.56 16.04 6.80
C HIS A 245 8.44 17.25 7.17
N ALA A 246 8.55 17.58 8.45
CA ALA A 246 9.49 18.59 8.95
C ALA A 246 10.95 18.28 8.56
N LEU A 247 11.32 16.99 8.42
CA LEU A 247 12.64 16.58 7.93
C LEU A 247 12.93 17.02 6.49
N PHE A 248 11.92 17.38 5.68
CA PHE A 248 12.07 17.87 4.31
C PHE A 248 12.21 19.39 4.20
N GLN A 249 11.94 20.13 5.27
CA GLN A 249 12.01 21.60 5.25
C GLN A 249 13.39 22.07 4.82
N ALA A 250 13.47 23.18 4.12
CA ALA A 250 14.71 23.68 3.54
C ALA A 250 15.79 24.00 4.58
N ASP A 251 15.37 24.32 5.81
CA ASP A 251 16.25 24.61 6.96
C ASP A 251 16.86 23.36 7.60
N VAL A 252 16.39 22.15 7.25
CA VAL A 252 16.97 20.89 7.74
C VAL A 252 18.05 20.42 6.78
N ALA A 253 19.29 20.46 7.23
CA ALA A 253 20.45 19.91 6.51
C ALA A 253 21.04 18.73 7.28
N PHE A 254 21.50 17.72 6.56
CA PHE A 254 22.28 16.61 7.08
C PHE A 254 23.73 16.76 6.58
N ALA A 255 24.70 16.49 7.45
CA ALA A 255 26.10 16.47 7.06
C ALA A 255 26.36 15.35 6.01
N ASP A 256 25.85 14.15 6.27
CA ASP A 256 26.03 13.01 5.37
C ASP A 256 24.94 11.94 5.56
N LEU A 257 23.73 12.20 5.03
CA LEU A 257 22.61 11.27 5.08
C LEU A 257 22.86 10.10 4.13
N ALA A 258 22.93 8.86 4.66
CA ALA A 258 23.10 7.64 3.88
C ALA A 258 21.82 6.81 3.75
N LEU A 259 20.94 6.80 4.76
CA LEU A 259 19.71 6.03 4.75
C LEU A 259 18.49 6.89 5.11
N ALA A 260 17.49 6.89 4.26
CA ALA A 260 16.18 7.48 4.49
C ALA A 260 15.12 6.37 4.65
N VAL A 261 14.53 6.25 5.83
CA VAL A 261 13.41 5.34 6.10
C VAL A 261 12.09 6.13 6.02
N ILE A 262 11.11 5.61 5.30
CA ILE A 262 9.81 6.26 5.08
C ILE A 262 8.70 5.30 5.49
N ASP A 263 7.94 5.66 6.53
CA ASP A 263 6.83 4.84 7.01
C ASP A 263 5.50 5.23 6.34
N GLU A 264 4.61 4.24 6.12
CA GLU A 264 3.27 4.39 5.54
C GLU A 264 3.27 5.13 4.19
N GLN A 265 3.97 4.57 3.22
CA GLN A 265 4.22 5.14 1.88
C GLN A 265 2.97 5.63 1.15
N HIS A 266 1.81 4.97 1.31
CA HIS A 266 0.57 5.29 0.59
C HIS A 266 0.07 6.73 0.86
N ARG A 267 0.59 7.40 1.88
CA ARG A 267 0.28 8.80 2.24
C ARG A 267 1.24 9.82 1.65
N PHE A 268 2.31 9.37 0.96
CA PHE A 268 3.33 10.25 0.39
C PHE A 268 3.42 10.10 -1.13
N GLY A 269 3.41 11.24 -1.85
CA GLY A 269 3.66 11.26 -3.30
C GLY A 269 5.11 10.88 -3.66
N VAL A 270 5.31 10.38 -4.89
CA VAL A 270 6.65 10.05 -5.44
C VAL A 270 7.64 11.21 -5.27
N HIS A 271 7.16 12.44 -5.42
CA HIS A 271 7.98 13.66 -5.33
C HIS A 271 8.59 13.88 -3.93
N GLN A 272 7.86 13.57 -2.87
CA GLN A 272 8.34 13.74 -1.48
C GLN A 272 9.42 12.72 -1.12
N ARG A 273 9.35 11.50 -1.68
CA ARG A 273 10.39 10.46 -1.51
C ARG A 273 11.72 10.89 -2.12
N LEU A 274 11.66 11.47 -3.32
CA LEU A 274 12.84 11.97 -4.02
C LEU A 274 13.50 13.15 -3.30
N LEU A 275 12.71 13.99 -2.64
CA LEU A 275 13.21 15.15 -1.89
C LEU A 275 14.06 14.76 -0.67
N LEU A 276 13.65 13.73 0.12
CA LEU A 276 14.46 13.28 1.26
C LEU A 276 15.77 12.64 0.79
N ALA A 277 15.66 11.76 -0.18
CA ALA A 277 16.81 11.07 -0.74
C ALA A 277 17.84 12.02 -1.40
N GLY A 278 17.42 13.23 -1.78
CA GLY A 278 18.30 14.26 -2.36
C GLY A 278 18.92 15.23 -1.35
N LYS A 279 18.65 15.10 -0.03
CA LYS A 279 19.17 16.03 1.00
C LYS A 279 20.61 15.79 1.45
N GLY A 280 21.22 14.67 1.10
CA GLY A 280 22.62 14.39 1.36
C GLY A 280 23.55 14.91 0.25
N ALA A 281 24.85 14.99 0.51
CA ALA A 281 25.89 15.28 -0.49
C ALA A 281 25.91 14.23 -1.62
N ARG A 282 25.42 13.03 -1.35
CA ARG A 282 25.13 11.94 -2.32
C ARG A 282 23.69 11.46 -2.12
N ALA A 283 23.12 10.82 -3.12
CA ALA A 283 21.78 10.25 -3.02
C ALA A 283 21.75 9.16 -1.93
N ALA A 284 20.87 9.32 -0.94
CA ALA A 284 20.69 8.37 0.15
C ALA A 284 19.93 7.12 -0.31
N ASP A 285 20.25 5.98 0.30
CA ASP A 285 19.46 4.77 0.22
C ASP A 285 18.05 5.01 0.79
N THR A 286 17.07 4.32 0.25
CA THR A 286 15.68 4.52 0.66
C THR A 286 15.04 3.19 1.02
N LEU A 287 14.61 3.09 2.29
CA LEU A 287 13.81 1.99 2.80
C LEU A 287 12.39 2.49 3.06
N VAL A 288 11.44 1.95 2.33
CA VAL A 288 10.02 2.29 2.47
C VAL A 288 9.33 1.22 3.30
N MET A 289 8.49 1.61 4.26
CA MET A 289 7.72 0.67 5.07
C MET A 289 6.23 0.81 4.82
N THR A 290 5.49 -0.30 4.91
CA THR A 290 4.02 -0.28 4.92
C THR A 290 3.46 -1.34 5.86
N ALA A 291 2.42 -0.96 6.64
CA ALA A 291 1.67 -1.87 7.49
C ALA A 291 0.48 -2.50 6.76
N THR A 292 0.16 -2.04 5.55
CA THR A 292 -0.80 -2.70 4.67
C THR A 292 -0.07 -3.69 3.80
N PRO A 293 -0.25 -4.99 3.99
CA PRO A 293 0.25 -5.94 3.01
C PRO A 293 -0.31 -5.62 1.63
N ILE A 294 0.57 -5.51 0.65
CA ILE A 294 0.20 -5.25 -0.74
C ILE A 294 0.15 -6.61 -1.44
N PRO A 295 -0.96 -6.98 -2.12
CA PRO A 295 -1.03 -8.20 -2.91
C PRO A 295 0.17 -8.30 -3.85
N ARG A 296 0.69 -9.53 -4.05
CA ARG A 296 1.86 -9.74 -4.90
C ARG A 296 1.68 -9.16 -6.29
N THR A 297 0.53 -9.39 -6.89
CA THR A 297 0.15 -8.85 -8.20
C THR A 297 0.18 -7.32 -8.24
N LEU A 298 -0.38 -6.69 -7.23
CA LEU A 298 -0.41 -5.24 -7.13
C LEU A 298 0.98 -4.66 -6.87
N MET A 299 1.78 -5.36 -6.05
CA MET A 299 3.18 -5.01 -5.80
C MET A 299 3.99 -4.99 -7.11
N LEU A 300 3.86 -6.04 -7.94
CA LEU A 300 4.54 -6.13 -9.24
C LEU A 300 4.06 -5.04 -10.21
N ALA A 301 2.76 -4.74 -10.22
CA ALA A 301 2.18 -3.75 -11.15
C ALA A 301 2.55 -2.31 -10.80
N ALA A 302 2.51 -1.95 -9.51
CA ALA A 302 2.64 -0.56 -9.06
C ALA A 302 4.01 -0.22 -8.47
N TYR A 303 4.74 -1.20 -7.96
CA TYR A 303 5.99 -1.05 -7.21
C TYR A 303 7.11 -1.96 -7.75
N GLY A 304 7.03 -2.37 -9.00
CA GLY A 304 8.04 -3.24 -9.62
C GLY A 304 9.44 -2.62 -9.73
N ASP A 305 9.56 -1.31 -9.43
CA ASP A 305 10.81 -0.56 -9.29
C ASP A 305 11.49 -0.77 -7.91
N LEU A 306 10.77 -1.32 -6.92
CA LEU A 306 11.28 -1.55 -5.57
C LEU A 306 11.70 -3.01 -5.37
N ASP A 307 12.86 -3.22 -4.74
CA ASP A 307 13.17 -4.51 -4.12
C ASP A 307 12.26 -4.70 -2.89
N ASN A 308 11.92 -5.94 -2.54
CA ASN A 308 10.88 -6.19 -1.55
C ASN A 308 11.31 -7.20 -0.49
N SER A 309 11.20 -6.82 0.78
CA SER A 309 11.33 -7.71 1.93
C SER A 309 10.00 -7.85 2.65
N ARG A 310 9.62 -9.07 3.04
CA ARG A 310 8.33 -9.38 3.64
C ARG A 310 8.50 -9.99 5.02
N LEU A 311 7.85 -9.39 6.02
CA LEU A 311 7.76 -9.94 7.37
C LEU A 311 6.51 -10.81 7.47
N LEU A 312 6.69 -12.11 7.28
CA LEU A 312 5.58 -13.09 7.24
C LEU A 312 5.23 -13.65 8.62
N GLU A 313 6.16 -13.55 9.57
CA GLU A 313 6.00 -14.10 10.90
C GLU A 313 5.51 -13.03 11.87
N LYS A 314 4.68 -13.43 12.81
CA LYS A 314 4.31 -12.60 13.96
C LYS A 314 5.36 -12.79 15.07
N PRO A 315 5.74 -11.72 15.79
CA PRO A 315 6.60 -11.86 16.96
C PRO A 315 6.07 -12.87 17.97
N ALA A 316 6.97 -13.56 18.66
CA ALA A 316 6.62 -14.55 19.68
C ALA A 316 5.71 -13.94 20.76
N GLY A 317 4.75 -14.72 21.26
CA GLY A 317 3.80 -14.30 22.32
C GLY A 317 2.52 -13.61 21.82
N ARG A 318 2.42 -13.22 20.54
CA ARG A 318 1.20 -12.62 20.01
C ARG A 318 0.11 -13.67 19.79
N LYS A 319 -1.00 -13.51 20.51
CA LYS A 319 -2.16 -14.41 20.41
C LYS A 319 -3.04 -14.03 19.20
N PRO A 320 -3.68 -15.01 18.53
CA PRO A 320 -4.70 -14.73 17.52
C PRO A 320 -5.83 -13.87 18.08
N VAL A 321 -6.40 -12.99 17.26
CA VAL A 321 -7.55 -12.16 17.63
C VAL A 321 -8.84 -12.91 17.30
N ASP A 322 -9.65 -13.23 18.34
CA ASP A 322 -10.98 -13.82 18.16
C ASP A 322 -11.89 -12.81 17.43
N THR A 323 -12.19 -13.08 16.17
CA THR A 323 -12.97 -12.18 15.32
C THR A 323 -14.37 -12.73 15.09
N ARG A 324 -15.41 -11.97 15.47
CA ARG A 324 -16.82 -12.36 15.36
C ARG A 324 -17.61 -11.32 14.59
N ALA A 325 -18.45 -11.78 13.66
CA ALA A 325 -19.42 -10.95 12.96
C ALA A 325 -20.81 -11.16 13.59
N LEU A 326 -21.47 -10.08 13.98
CA LEU A 326 -22.74 -10.08 14.68
C LEU A 326 -23.69 -9.07 14.03
N PRO A 327 -24.99 -9.39 13.91
CA PRO A 327 -25.97 -8.42 13.44
C PRO A 327 -26.13 -7.27 14.44
N LEU A 328 -26.38 -6.06 13.93
CA LEU A 328 -26.47 -4.83 14.73
C LEU A 328 -27.62 -4.88 15.77
N GLU A 329 -28.64 -5.72 15.56
CA GLU A 329 -29.72 -5.97 16.49
C GLU A 329 -29.21 -6.56 17.82
N ARG A 330 -28.01 -7.15 17.82
CA ARG A 330 -27.36 -7.67 19.04
C ARG A 330 -26.51 -6.63 19.78
N LEU A 331 -26.70 -5.35 19.49
CA LEU A 331 -25.92 -4.26 20.07
C LEU A 331 -25.97 -4.26 21.60
N GLU A 332 -27.13 -4.52 22.19
CA GLU A 332 -27.28 -4.59 23.66
C GLU A 332 -26.47 -5.74 24.29
N ASP A 333 -26.44 -6.91 23.64
CA ASP A 333 -25.59 -8.03 24.06
C ASP A 333 -24.12 -7.66 24.05
N VAL A 334 -23.69 -6.93 22.98
CA VAL A 334 -22.32 -6.44 22.80
C VAL A 334 -21.98 -5.42 23.88
N MET A 335 -22.85 -4.45 24.15
CA MET A 335 -22.63 -3.48 25.24
C MET A 335 -22.54 -4.15 26.61
N ALA A 336 -23.37 -5.17 26.88
CA ALA A 336 -23.26 -5.95 28.10
C ALA A 336 -21.94 -6.74 28.19
N ALA A 337 -21.47 -7.31 27.07
CA ALA A 337 -20.18 -8.01 27.01
C ALA A 337 -18.98 -7.06 27.19
N VAL A 338 -19.06 -5.88 26.60
CA VAL A 338 -18.05 -4.80 26.76
C VAL A 338 -18.01 -4.36 28.23
N GLY A 339 -19.15 -4.15 28.89
CA GLY A 339 -19.21 -3.84 30.33
C GLY A 339 -18.42 -4.87 31.16
N ARG A 340 -18.69 -6.16 30.95
CA ARG A 340 -17.96 -7.23 31.64
C ARG A 340 -16.46 -7.25 31.33
N ALA A 341 -16.05 -6.82 30.13
CA ALA A 341 -14.64 -6.69 29.77
C ALA A 341 -13.97 -5.50 30.48
N LEU A 342 -14.65 -4.34 30.50
CA LEU A 342 -14.23 -3.15 31.24
C LEU A 342 -14.03 -3.43 32.73
N ASP A 343 -14.95 -4.18 33.34
CA ASP A 343 -14.89 -4.56 34.77
C ASP A 343 -13.70 -5.50 35.08
N ARG A 344 -13.15 -6.16 34.07
CA ARG A 344 -11.93 -6.96 34.15
C ARG A 344 -10.65 -6.17 33.78
N GLY A 345 -10.78 -4.85 33.60
CA GLY A 345 -9.65 -3.98 33.26
C GLY A 345 -9.26 -3.97 31.78
N ALA A 346 -10.11 -4.46 30.88
CA ALA A 346 -9.86 -4.40 29.45
C ALA A 346 -9.99 -2.96 28.93
N LYS A 347 -9.13 -2.56 27.98
CA LYS A 347 -9.31 -1.35 27.20
C LYS A 347 -9.99 -1.66 25.88
N VAL A 348 -10.97 -0.84 25.52
CA VAL A 348 -11.89 -1.06 24.40
C VAL A 348 -11.81 0.08 23.40
N PHE A 349 -11.61 -0.26 22.12
CA PHE A 349 -11.88 0.63 21.00
C PHE A 349 -13.29 0.39 20.47
N TRP A 350 -14.03 1.46 20.25
CA TRP A 350 -15.36 1.44 19.62
C TRP A 350 -15.34 2.33 18.40
N VAL A 351 -15.37 1.71 17.20
CA VAL A 351 -15.21 2.40 15.92
C VAL A 351 -16.57 2.57 15.26
N CYS A 352 -16.90 3.83 14.95
CA CYS A 352 -18.09 4.20 14.18
C CYS A 352 -17.72 4.45 12.72
N PRO A 353 -18.56 4.05 11.75
CA PRO A 353 -18.27 4.26 10.32
C PRO A 353 -18.30 5.73 9.95
N LEU A 354 -17.59 6.09 8.87
CA LEU A 354 -17.78 7.35 8.16
C LEU A 354 -18.98 7.19 7.20
N VAL A 355 -19.87 8.19 7.14
CA VAL A 355 -20.98 8.25 6.19
C VAL A 355 -20.52 9.10 5.01
N GLU A 356 -20.39 8.52 3.82
CA GLU A 356 -19.76 9.13 2.63
C GLU A 356 -20.36 10.47 2.17
N GLU A 357 -21.57 10.84 2.64
CA GLU A 357 -22.28 12.03 2.15
C GLU A 357 -22.03 13.33 2.93
N SER A 358 -21.53 13.30 4.16
CA SER A 358 -21.05 14.51 4.84
C SER A 358 -20.25 14.19 6.12
N GLU A 359 -19.08 14.82 6.26
CA GLU A 359 -18.29 14.81 7.50
C GLU A 359 -19.08 15.26 8.75
N VAL A 360 -20.22 15.92 8.58
CA VAL A 360 -21.13 16.35 9.65
C VAL A 360 -21.92 15.17 10.18
N SER A 361 -22.37 14.27 9.31
CA SER A 361 -23.11 13.06 9.64
C SER A 361 -22.27 12.07 10.44
N ASP A 362 -20.97 11.95 10.11
CA ASP A 362 -20.02 11.04 10.77
C ASP A 362 -19.76 11.41 12.22
N MET A 363 -19.60 12.71 12.47
CA MET A 363 -19.43 13.25 13.81
C MET A 363 -20.68 13.01 14.65
N ALA A 364 -21.88 13.18 14.05
CA ALA A 364 -23.15 12.97 14.74
C ALA A 364 -23.28 11.51 15.22
N ALA A 365 -22.98 10.53 14.38
CA ALA A 365 -23.04 9.11 14.72
C ALA A 365 -22.06 8.72 15.85
N ALA A 366 -20.81 9.18 15.78
CA ALA A 366 -19.81 8.93 16.82
C ALA A 366 -20.16 9.66 18.13
N THR A 367 -20.71 10.87 18.06
CA THR A 367 -21.13 11.65 19.23
C THR A 367 -22.36 11.02 19.91
N GLU A 368 -23.35 10.57 19.13
CA GLU A 368 -24.52 9.87 19.62
C GLU A 368 -24.13 8.56 20.31
N ARG A 369 -23.25 7.78 19.69
CA ARG A 369 -22.73 6.54 20.28
C ARG A 369 -21.95 6.82 21.56
N HIS A 370 -21.11 7.85 21.56
CA HIS A 370 -20.38 8.28 22.75
C HIS A 370 -21.34 8.65 23.90
N ALA A 371 -22.41 9.41 23.63
CA ALA A 371 -23.39 9.76 24.64
C ALA A 371 -24.06 8.52 25.22
N ALA A 372 -24.55 7.61 24.37
CA ALA A 372 -25.19 6.36 24.82
C ALA A 372 -24.27 5.45 25.66
N LEU A 373 -22.99 5.36 25.27
CA LEU A 373 -22.01 4.59 26.03
C LEU A 373 -21.61 5.30 27.34
N ARG A 374 -21.53 6.62 27.34
CA ARG A 374 -21.25 7.41 28.54
C ARG A 374 -22.39 7.33 29.57
N ASP A 375 -23.63 7.34 29.13
CA ASP A 375 -24.79 7.13 30.01
C ASP A 375 -24.72 5.78 30.73
N ARG A 376 -24.13 4.75 30.07
CA ARG A 376 -24.03 3.40 30.61
C ARG A 376 -22.77 3.15 31.44
N PHE A 377 -21.61 3.71 31.01
CA PHE A 377 -20.30 3.39 31.58
C PHE A 377 -19.61 4.59 32.25
N GLY A 378 -20.27 5.74 32.27
CA GLY A 378 -19.79 6.95 32.95
C GLY A 378 -18.54 7.57 32.31
N ASP A 379 -17.68 8.15 33.13
CA ASP A 379 -16.49 8.87 32.73
C ASP A 379 -15.34 7.98 32.17
N ARG A 380 -15.56 6.65 32.18
CA ARG A 380 -14.63 5.68 31.53
C ARG A 380 -14.64 5.79 30.01
N VAL A 381 -15.59 6.55 29.42
CA VAL A 381 -15.78 6.66 27.97
C VAL A 381 -15.22 7.97 27.44
N GLY A 382 -14.34 7.89 26.44
CA GLY A 382 -13.79 9.02 25.71
C GLY A 382 -14.22 9.04 24.25
N LEU A 383 -13.99 10.18 23.58
CA LEU A 383 -14.30 10.38 22.15
C LEU A 383 -13.10 10.98 21.43
N VAL A 384 -12.79 10.42 20.24
CA VAL A 384 -11.82 10.98 19.30
C VAL A 384 -12.36 10.94 17.87
N HIS A 385 -12.35 12.06 17.16
CA HIS A 385 -12.78 12.14 15.77
C HIS A 385 -11.93 13.11 14.94
N GLY A 386 -12.08 13.08 13.61
CA GLY A 386 -11.23 13.80 12.66
C GLY A 386 -11.12 15.31 12.89
N ARG A 387 -12.19 15.95 13.33
CA ARG A 387 -12.27 17.42 13.51
C ARG A 387 -11.70 17.96 14.83
N MET A 388 -11.37 17.10 15.77
CA MET A 388 -10.71 17.56 17.00
C MET A 388 -9.35 18.15 16.67
N LYS A 389 -8.97 19.22 17.37
CA LYS A 389 -7.63 19.80 17.23
C LYS A 389 -6.56 18.81 17.71
N GLY A 390 -5.36 18.90 17.15
CA GLY A 390 -4.24 18.00 17.51
C GLY A 390 -4.04 17.84 19.02
N PRO A 391 -3.92 18.94 19.81
CA PRO A 391 -3.77 18.84 21.27
C PRO A 391 -4.92 18.14 22.00
N GLU A 392 -6.16 18.31 21.52
CA GLU A 392 -7.32 17.64 22.10
C GLU A 392 -7.30 16.14 21.84
N LYS A 393 -6.92 15.73 20.61
CA LYS A 393 -6.73 14.32 20.26
C LYS A 393 -5.64 13.69 21.12
N ASP A 394 -4.51 14.37 21.26
CA ASP A 394 -3.38 13.89 22.04
C ASP A 394 -3.75 13.74 23.52
N ALA A 395 -4.50 14.71 24.10
CA ALA A 395 -4.97 14.64 25.47
C ALA A 395 -5.96 13.48 25.70
N ALA A 396 -6.90 13.26 24.75
CA ALA A 396 -7.83 12.14 24.82
C ALA A 396 -7.09 10.79 24.73
N MET A 397 -6.11 10.70 23.82
CA MET A 397 -5.28 9.50 23.68
C MET A 397 -4.40 9.23 24.89
N ALA A 398 -3.76 10.25 25.48
CA ALA A 398 -2.97 10.12 26.69
C ALA A 398 -3.82 9.59 27.84
N ARG A 399 -5.02 10.16 28.06
CA ARG A 399 -5.95 9.67 29.09
C ARG A 399 -6.37 8.22 28.86
N PHE A 400 -6.51 7.79 27.60
CA PHE A 400 -6.84 6.40 27.29
C PHE A 400 -5.65 5.47 27.57
N VAL A 401 -4.42 5.88 27.25
CA VAL A 401 -3.19 5.12 27.55
C VAL A 401 -2.96 5.03 29.05
N ASP A 402 -3.04 6.17 29.77
CA ASP A 402 -2.68 6.29 31.20
C ASP A 402 -3.75 5.75 32.15
N GLY A 403 -4.88 5.24 31.65
CA GLY A 403 -5.96 4.66 32.46
C GLY A 403 -6.99 5.65 32.99
N GLY A 404 -6.98 6.89 32.52
CA GLY A 404 -8.03 7.88 32.81
C GLY A 404 -9.35 7.61 32.10
N MET A 405 -9.36 6.67 31.14
CA MET A 405 -10.53 6.10 30.48
C MET A 405 -10.22 4.70 29.95
N ASP A 406 -11.22 3.86 29.81
CA ASP A 406 -11.08 2.45 29.41
C ASP A 406 -11.78 2.12 28.09
N LEU A 407 -12.70 2.98 27.62
CA LEU A 407 -13.38 2.85 26.35
C LEU A 407 -13.20 4.12 25.52
N LEU A 408 -12.71 3.97 24.28
CA LEU A 408 -12.53 5.07 23.36
C LEU A 408 -13.43 4.90 22.14
N VAL A 409 -14.42 5.79 22.02
CA VAL A 409 -15.24 5.90 20.81
C VAL A 409 -14.47 6.72 19.77
N ALA A 410 -14.40 6.22 18.54
CA ALA A 410 -13.69 6.93 17.50
C ALA A 410 -14.27 6.69 16.11
N THR A 411 -13.97 7.58 15.20
CA THR A 411 -14.09 7.36 13.77
C THR A 411 -12.82 6.67 13.24
N THR A 412 -12.64 6.55 11.93
CA THR A 412 -11.47 5.93 11.29
C THR A 412 -10.10 6.55 11.66
N VAL A 413 -10.08 7.63 12.43
CA VAL A 413 -8.84 8.29 12.92
C VAL A 413 -7.91 7.32 13.69
N ILE A 414 -8.46 6.24 14.29
CA ILE A 414 -7.67 5.21 15.00
C ILE A 414 -6.89 4.31 14.02
N GLU A 415 -7.27 4.26 12.75
CA GLU A 415 -6.53 3.52 11.73
C GLU A 415 -5.06 3.94 11.68
N VAL A 416 -4.75 5.18 12.07
CA VAL A 416 -3.42 5.77 11.96
C VAL A 416 -2.83 6.09 13.33
N GLY A 417 -1.79 5.35 13.69
CA GLY A 417 -0.79 5.84 14.63
C GLY A 417 -1.02 5.60 16.12
N VAL A 418 -2.02 4.85 16.56
CA VAL A 418 -2.22 4.65 18.00
C VAL A 418 -1.89 3.21 18.40
N ASP A 419 -0.83 3.06 19.18
CA ASP A 419 -0.46 1.81 19.83
C ASP A 419 -0.85 1.85 21.30
N VAL A 420 -1.78 0.98 21.71
CA VAL A 420 -2.19 0.79 23.11
C VAL A 420 -2.09 -0.69 23.43
N PRO A 421 -0.95 -1.14 24.00
CA PRO A 421 -0.73 -2.57 24.27
C PRO A 421 -1.81 -3.21 25.14
N ALA A 422 -2.39 -2.44 26.08
CA ALA A 422 -3.47 -2.90 26.95
C ALA A 422 -4.84 -3.04 26.25
N ALA A 423 -4.98 -2.58 25.00
CA ALA A 423 -6.25 -2.69 24.29
C ALA A 423 -6.48 -4.13 23.81
N SER A 424 -7.55 -4.73 24.29
CA SER A 424 -7.89 -6.14 24.03
C SER A 424 -9.24 -6.32 23.33
N VAL A 425 -10.08 -5.30 23.27
CA VAL A 425 -11.40 -5.39 22.60
C VAL A 425 -11.54 -4.30 21.55
N MET A 426 -11.98 -4.68 20.35
CA MET A 426 -12.35 -3.80 19.25
C MET A 426 -13.79 -4.07 18.85
N VAL A 427 -14.64 -3.04 18.86
CA VAL A 427 -15.99 -3.08 18.31
C VAL A 427 -16.03 -2.18 17.09
N ILE A 428 -16.49 -2.69 15.95
CA ILE A 428 -16.63 -1.93 14.70
C ILE A 428 -18.09 -1.98 14.26
N GLU A 429 -18.76 -0.83 14.28
CA GLU A 429 -20.14 -0.72 13.82
C GLU A 429 -20.24 -0.63 12.31
N GLN A 430 -21.29 -1.23 11.73
CA GLN A 430 -21.53 -1.26 10.29
C GLN A 430 -20.28 -1.68 9.51
N ALA A 431 -19.66 -2.79 9.95
CA ALA A 431 -18.41 -3.29 9.41
C ALA A 431 -18.45 -3.56 7.90
N GLU A 432 -19.64 -3.78 7.33
CA GLU A 432 -19.87 -3.94 5.89
C GLU A 432 -19.50 -2.70 5.07
N ARG A 433 -19.43 -1.53 5.69
CA ARG A 433 -19.10 -0.26 5.04
C ARG A 433 -17.58 0.00 4.95
N PHE A 434 -16.79 -0.76 5.68
CA PHE A 434 -15.34 -0.63 5.68
C PHE A 434 -14.69 -1.48 4.60
N GLY A 435 -13.58 -1.00 4.05
CA GLY A 435 -12.71 -1.81 3.22
C GLY A 435 -12.05 -2.94 4.03
N LEU A 436 -11.76 -4.06 3.37
CA LEU A 436 -11.17 -5.23 4.04
C LEU A 436 -9.79 -4.91 4.66
N ALA A 437 -8.96 -4.14 3.96
CA ALA A 437 -7.69 -3.66 4.47
C ALA A 437 -7.85 -2.77 5.73
N GLN A 438 -8.85 -1.89 5.77
CA GLN A 438 -9.15 -1.05 6.94
C GLN A 438 -9.55 -1.89 8.16
N LEU A 439 -10.47 -2.85 7.97
CA LEU A 439 -10.87 -3.75 9.03
C LEU A 439 -9.69 -4.55 9.59
N HIS A 440 -8.79 -5.00 8.71
CA HIS A 440 -7.58 -5.70 9.11
C HIS A 440 -6.63 -4.81 9.91
N GLN A 441 -6.41 -3.57 9.49
CA GLN A 441 -5.57 -2.59 10.20
C GLN A 441 -6.15 -2.26 11.58
N LEU A 442 -7.48 -2.03 11.67
CA LEU A 442 -8.17 -1.79 12.95
C LEU A 442 -8.01 -3.00 13.88
N ARG A 443 -8.29 -4.21 13.40
CA ARG A 443 -8.09 -5.45 14.15
C ARG A 443 -6.65 -5.59 14.67
N GLY A 444 -5.67 -5.20 13.86
CA GLY A 444 -4.25 -5.22 14.22
C GLY A 444 -3.85 -4.27 15.37
N ARG A 445 -4.76 -3.38 15.80
CA ARG A 445 -4.53 -2.45 16.93
C ARG A 445 -4.78 -3.07 18.29
N ILE A 446 -5.36 -4.24 18.38
CA ILE A 446 -5.63 -4.96 19.65
C ILE A 446 -4.81 -6.24 19.74
N GLY A 447 -4.75 -6.81 20.95
CA GLY A 447 -4.05 -8.08 21.20
C GLY A 447 -2.52 -7.97 21.06
N ARG A 448 -1.95 -6.83 21.43
CA ARG A 448 -0.50 -6.60 21.42
C ARG A 448 0.17 -6.86 22.78
N GLY A 449 -0.62 -6.92 23.85
CA GLY A 449 -0.18 -7.30 25.17
C GLY A 449 -0.48 -8.76 25.51
N ASP A 450 -0.44 -9.10 26.80
CA ASP A 450 -0.64 -10.47 27.30
C ASP A 450 -2.09 -10.97 27.17
N LEU A 451 -3.05 -10.06 27.00
CA LEU A 451 -4.47 -10.38 26.88
C LEU A 451 -4.81 -10.80 25.45
N ALA A 452 -5.63 -11.84 25.33
CA ALA A 452 -6.19 -12.25 24.04
C ALA A 452 -7.10 -11.16 23.46
N GLY A 453 -6.91 -10.82 22.18
CA GLY A 453 -7.72 -9.81 21.50
C GLY A 453 -9.08 -10.36 21.08
N THR A 454 -10.12 -9.53 21.15
CA THR A 454 -11.47 -9.83 20.60
C THR A 454 -11.92 -8.70 19.68
N CYS A 455 -12.25 -9.01 18.43
CA CYS A 455 -12.76 -8.07 17.44
C CYS A 455 -14.22 -8.40 17.10
N LEU A 456 -15.13 -7.48 17.37
CA LEU A 456 -16.57 -7.61 17.14
C LEU A 456 -16.96 -6.73 15.93
N LEU A 457 -17.35 -7.38 14.83
CA LEU A 457 -17.77 -6.74 13.58
C LEU A 457 -19.31 -6.70 13.56
N LEU A 458 -19.91 -5.54 13.86
CA LEU A 458 -21.35 -5.37 13.84
C LEU A 458 -21.79 -4.96 12.44
N TYR A 459 -22.78 -5.66 11.88
CA TYR A 459 -23.28 -5.40 10.52
C TYR A 459 -24.79 -5.22 10.48
N ARG A 460 -25.29 -4.50 9.48
CA ARG A 460 -26.73 -4.38 9.17
C ARG A 460 -27.16 -5.45 8.18
N PRO A 461 -28.16 -6.31 8.52
CA PRO A 461 -28.75 -7.22 7.53
C PRO A 461 -29.71 -6.48 6.58
N PRO A 462 -29.91 -7.01 5.33
CA PRO A 462 -29.21 -8.14 4.76
C PRO A 462 -27.82 -7.76 4.22
N LEU A 463 -26.84 -8.67 4.37
CA LEU A 463 -25.51 -8.49 3.77
C LEU A 463 -25.55 -8.90 2.30
N GLY A 464 -25.00 -8.05 1.42
CA GLY A 464 -24.65 -8.43 0.06
C GLY A 464 -23.54 -9.50 0.04
N GLU A 465 -23.38 -10.20 -1.09
CA GLU A 465 -22.41 -11.30 -1.22
C GLU A 465 -20.96 -10.84 -0.96
N THR A 466 -20.55 -9.73 -1.53
CA THR A 466 -19.20 -9.17 -1.33
C THR A 466 -18.94 -8.79 0.12
N ALA A 467 -19.89 -8.13 0.79
CA ALA A 467 -19.76 -7.76 2.21
C ALA A 467 -19.66 -9.01 3.10
N ARG A 468 -20.48 -10.03 2.82
CA ARG A 468 -20.44 -11.32 3.51
C ARG A 468 -19.08 -12.00 3.35
N ALA A 469 -18.55 -12.04 2.12
CA ALA A 469 -17.24 -12.62 1.83
C ALA A 469 -16.12 -11.88 2.59
N ARG A 470 -16.13 -10.52 2.60
CA ARG A 470 -15.17 -9.70 3.37
C ARG A 470 -15.18 -10.00 4.86
N LEU A 471 -16.35 -10.08 5.49
CA LEU A 471 -16.45 -10.38 6.92
C LEU A 471 -16.02 -11.82 7.22
N ASN A 472 -16.29 -12.78 6.34
CA ASN A 472 -15.88 -14.16 6.52
C ASN A 472 -14.37 -14.33 6.47
N ILE A 473 -13.68 -13.74 5.48
CA ILE A 473 -12.22 -13.87 5.38
C ILE A 473 -11.50 -13.31 6.63
N LEU A 474 -12.00 -12.22 7.21
CA LEU A 474 -11.47 -11.68 8.47
C LEU A 474 -11.65 -12.62 9.66
N ARG A 475 -12.70 -13.44 9.66
CA ARG A 475 -12.94 -14.45 10.71
C ARG A 475 -12.06 -15.69 10.52
N GLU A 476 -11.71 -16.03 9.28
CA GLU A 476 -10.98 -17.24 8.92
C GLU A 476 -9.46 -17.11 9.09
N THR A 477 -8.92 -15.90 8.91
CA THR A 477 -7.47 -15.70 8.90
C THR A 477 -7.03 -14.40 9.55
N ASP A 478 -5.84 -14.45 10.14
CA ASP A 478 -5.09 -13.30 10.64
C ASP A 478 -3.92 -12.92 9.70
N ASP A 479 -3.74 -13.63 8.60
CA ASP A 479 -2.69 -13.37 7.61
C ASP A 479 -3.09 -12.17 6.74
N GLY A 480 -2.41 -11.03 6.93
CA GLY A 480 -2.69 -9.82 6.19
C GLY A 480 -2.39 -9.91 4.70
N PHE A 481 -1.43 -10.74 4.28
CA PHE A 481 -1.15 -10.95 2.85
C PHE A 481 -2.30 -11.71 2.17
N ARG A 482 -2.81 -12.77 2.81
CA ARG A 482 -4.00 -13.49 2.33
C ARG A 482 -5.23 -12.58 2.28
N ILE A 483 -5.44 -11.75 3.31
CA ILE A 483 -6.53 -10.77 3.36
C ILE A 483 -6.41 -9.77 2.21
N ALA A 484 -5.22 -9.28 1.92
CA ALA A 484 -4.99 -8.33 0.83
C ALA A 484 -5.24 -8.96 -0.56
N GLU A 485 -4.84 -10.21 -0.77
CA GLU A 485 -5.11 -10.96 -2.01
C GLU A 485 -6.62 -11.17 -2.21
N GLU A 486 -7.35 -11.52 -1.16
CA GLU A 486 -8.81 -11.65 -1.21
C GLU A 486 -9.52 -10.30 -1.40
N ASP A 487 -9.01 -9.20 -0.83
CA ASP A 487 -9.56 -7.85 -1.07
C ASP A 487 -9.44 -7.47 -2.55
N LEU A 488 -8.30 -7.76 -3.17
CA LEU A 488 -8.09 -7.54 -4.60
C LEU A 488 -9.08 -8.38 -5.44
N ARG A 489 -9.26 -9.66 -5.08
CA ARG A 489 -10.20 -10.56 -5.79
C ARG A 489 -11.66 -10.11 -5.65
N LEU A 490 -12.07 -9.66 -4.46
CA LEU A 490 -13.46 -9.27 -4.18
C LEU A 490 -13.84 -7.90 -4.75
N ARG A 491 -12.88 -7.01 -4.97
CA ARG A 491 -13.14 -5.70 -5.59
C ARG A 491 -13.39 -5.80 -7.09
N GLY A 492 -12.81 -6.81 -7.77
CA GLY A 492 -12.82 -6.88 -9.24
C GLY A 492 -12.07 -5.73 -9.91
N ALA A 493 -11.96 -5.75 -11.23
CA ALA A 493 -11.20 -4.73 -11.98
C ALA A 493 -11.83 -3.34 -11.94
N GLY A 494 -13.16 -3.24 -11.82
CA GLY A 494 -13.89 -1.98 -11.90
C GLY A 494 -13.74 -1.09 -10.66
N ASP A 495 -13.67 -1.68 -9.48
CA ASP A 495 -13.63 -0.94 -8.20
C ASP A 495 -12.21 -0.54 -7.78
N VAL A 496 -11.20 -1.27 -8.22
CA VAL A 496 -9.78 -0.91 -7.97
C VAL A 496 -9.42 0.41 -8.67
N LEU A 497 -10.09 0.71 -9.77
CA LEU A 497 -9.90 1.95 -10.55
C LEU A 497 -10.80 3.11 -10.06
N GLY A 498 -11.90 2.82 -9.34
CA GLY A 498 -12.86 3.82 -8.87
C GLY A 498 -12.39 4.66 -7.67
N THR A 499 -11.57 4.11 -6.80
CA THR A 499 -10.85 4.90 -5.77
C THR A 499 -9.50 5.31 -6.34
N ARG A 500 -9.35 6.57 -6.72
CA ARG A 500 -8.07 7.21 -7.06
C ARG A 500 -7.10 7.15 -5.87
N GLN A 501 -6.65 5.97 -5.49
CA GLN A 501 -5.43 5.83 -4.71
C GLN A 501 -4.28 6.15 -5.66
N SER A 502 -3.72 7.34 -5.50
CA SER A 502 -2.56 7.82 -6.23
C SER A 502 -1.43 6.77 -6.22
N GLY A 503 -1.19 6.15 -7.37
CA GLY A 503 -0.06 5.24 -7.54
C GLY A 503 -0.32 3.93 -8.30
N LEU A 504 -1.57 3.57 -8.58
CA LEU A 504 -1.88 2.42 -9.43
C LEU A 504 -1.78 2.78 -10.91
N PRO A 505 -1.18 1.92 -11.76
CA PRO A 505 -1.26 2.12 -13.20
C PRO A 505 -2.73 2.03 -13.65
N ASP A 506 -3.15 2.99 -14.45
CA ASP A 506 -4.47 3.00 -15.09
C ASP A 506 -4.47 1.93 -16.19
N LEU A 507 -4.92 0.72 -15.84
CA LEU A 507 -5.01 -0.41 -16.75
C LEU A 507 -6.32 -0.34 -17.53
N ARG A 508 -6.24 -0.44 -18.85
CA ARG A 508 -7.39 -0.31 -19.78
C ARG A 508 -7.91 -1.66 -20.25
N LEU A 509 -7.03 -2.65 -20.35
CA LEU A 509 -7.29 -3.96 -20.95
C LEU A 509 -7.07 -5.10 -19.97
N ALA A 510 -6.04 -4.99 -19.13
CA ALA A 510 -5.68 -6.00 -18.17
C ALA A 510 -6.49 -5.84 -16.88
N ASP A 511 -6.88 -6.98 -16.31
CA ASP A 511 -7.48 -7.12 -14.99
C ASP A 511 -6.50 -7.88 -14.09
N LEU A 512 -5.99 -7.24 -13.05
CA LEU A 512 -4.99 -7.85 -12.16
C LEU A 512 -5.53 -9.07 -11.38
N ALA A 513 -6.83 -9.13 -11.14
CA ALA A 513 -7.45 -10.26 -10.47
C ALA A 513 -7.52 -11.50 -11.37
N LEU A 514 -7.69 -11.30 -12.70
CA LEU A 514 -7.84 -12.36 -13.69
C LEU A 514 -6.53 -12.68 -14.45
N HIS A 515 -5.67 -11.66 -14.65
CA HIS A 515 -4.45 -11.73 -15.44
C HIS A 515 -3.17 -11.68 -14.59
N GLY A 516 -3.26 -12.00 -13.30
CA GLY A 516 -2.12 -11.97 -12.38
C GLY A 516 -0.97 -12.91 -12.78
N ASP A 517 -1.29 -14.05 -13.42
CA ASP A 517 -0.33 -14.98 -14.02
C ASP A 517 0.49 -14.33 -15.14
N LEU A 518 -0.15 -13.53 -15.99
CA LEU A 518 0.50 -12.83 -17.10
C LEU A 518 1.45 -11.73 -16.61
N LEU A 519 1.14 -11.11 -15.49
CA LEU A 519 1.98 -10.05 -14.93
C LEU A 519 3.37 -10.58 -14.50
N ALA A 520 3.42 -11.76 -13.89
CA ALA A 520 4.69 -12.38 -13.51
C ALA A 520 5.55 -12.71 -14.75
N ILE A 521 4.91 -13.24 -15.81
CA ILE A 521 5.57 -13.53 -17.09
C ILE A 521 6.08 -12.24 -17.72
N ALA A 522 5.28 -11.16 -17.71
CA ALA A 522 5.65 -9.86 -18.27
C ALA A 522 6.84 -9.23 -17.54
N GLN A 523 6.92 -9.38 -16.20
CA GLN A 523 8.04 -8.92 -15.40
C GLN A 523 9.33 -9.65 -15.76
N ASP A 524 9.29 -10.99 -15.81
CA ASP A 524 10.46 -11.80 -16.16
C ASP A 524 10.92 -11.53 -17.58
N ASP A 525 9.99 -11.36 -18.54
CA ASP A 525 10.30 -11.01 -19.92
C ASP A 525 10.94 -9.62 -20.05
N ALA A 526 10.37 -8.61 -19.37
CA ALA A 526 10.94 -7.26 -19.35
C ALA A 526 12.37 -7.24 -18.77
N ARG A 527 12.61 -8.01 -17.68
CA ARG A 527 13.95 -8.16 -17.10
C ARG A 527 14.93 -8.80 -18.09
N LEU A 528 14.55 -9.93 -18.67
CA LEU A 528 15.37 -10.66 -19.63
C LEU A 528 15.71 -9.83 -20.87
N VAL A 529 14.74 -9.04 -21.36
CA VAL A 529 14.94 -8.13 -22.49
C VAL A 529 16.01 -7.08 -22.17
N LEU A 530 15.93 -6.42 -21.01
CA LEU A 530 16.88 -5.38 -20.63
C LEU A 530 18.25 -5.93 -20.23
N GLU A 531 18.35 -7.16 -19.74
CA GLU A 531 19.63 -7.86 -19.53
C GLU A 531 20.36 -8.09 -20.86
N ARG A 532 19.63 -8.45 -21.94
CA ARG A 532 20.20 -8.77 -23.25
C ARG A 532 20.35 -7.57 -24.17
N ASP A 533 19.45 -6.61 -24.08
CA ASP A 533 19.38 -5.41 -24.93
C ASP A 533 18.99 -4.18 -24.10
N PRO A 534 19.91 -3.66 -23.25
CA PRO A 534 19.61 -2.52 -22.35
C PRO A 534 19.14 -1.26 -23.07
N GLY A 535 19.58 -1.04 -24.31
CA GLY A 535 19.22 0.10 -25.15
C GLY A 535 17.99 -0.14 -26.03
N LEU A 536 17.37 -1.32 -25.98
CA LEU A 536 16.29 -1.74 -26.87
C LEU A 536 16.62 -1.45 -28.35
N ALA A 537 17.87 -1.67 -28.78
CA ALA A 537 18.39 -1.33 -30.11
C ALA A 537 18.19 -2.47 -31.12
N GLY A 538 18.11 -3.71 -30.68
CA GLY A 538 17.87 -4.89 -31.51
C GLY A 538 16.47 -4.91 -32.14
N PRO A 539 16.20 -5.87 -33.06
CA PRO A 539 14.91 -5.94 -33.77
C PRO A 539 13.70 -6.07 -32.79
N ARG A 540 13.79 -6.92 -31.78
CA ARG A 540 12.76 -7.06 -30.74
C ARG A 540 12.69 -5.80 -29.88
N GLY A 541 13.83 -5.19 -29.52
CA GLY A 541 13.90 -3.94 -28.78
C GLY A 541 13.21 -2.80 -29.53
N ALA A 542 13.40 -2.70 -30.84
CA ALA A 542 12.71 -1.72 -31.69
C ALA A 542 11.17 -1.93 -31.66
N ALA A 543 10.69 -3.18 -31.73
CA ALA A 543 9.27 -3.50 -31.60
C ALA A 543 8.73 -3.15 -30.21
N LEU A 544 9.47 -3.42 -29.14
CA LEU A 544 9.11 -3.08 -27.76
C LEU A 544 9.05 -1.56 -27.54
N ARG A 545 9.88 -0.75 -28.20
CA ARG A 545 9.71 0.71 -28.16
C ARG A 545 8.38 1.15 -28.79
N VAL A 546 7.91 0.48 -29.85
CA VAL A 546 6.57 0.74 -30.41
C VAL A 546 5.49 0.40 -29.39
N LEU A 547 5.61 -0.73 -28.70
CA LEU A 547 4.70 -1.13 -27.62
C LEU A 547 4.60 -0.07 -26.52
N LEU A 548 5.74 0.50 -26.07
CA LEU A 548 5.76 1.57 -25.07
C LEU A 548 5.00 2.82 -25.55
N TYR A 549 5.10 3.19 -26.81
CA TYR A 549 4.31 4.30 -27.38
C TYR A 549 2.82 3.99 -27.45
N LEU A 550 2.44 2.76 -27.84
CA LEU A 550 1.03 2.35 -27.91
C LEU A 550 0.32 2.49 -26.55
N PHE A 551 1.02 2.25 -25.46
CA PHE A 551 0.47 2.34 -24.10
C PHE A 551 0.87 3.63 -23.37
N GLU A 552 1.26 4.68 -24.08
CA GLU A 552 1.54 6.02 -23.52
C GLU A 552 2.64 5.99 -22.43
N ARG A 553 3.65 5.14 -22.61
CA ARG A 553 4.82 5.03 -21.73
C ARG A 553 6.05 5.76 -22.30
N ASP A 554 5.84 6.89 -22.98
CA ASP A 554 6.85 7.66 -23.70
C ASP A 554 8.00 8.13 -22.82
N ALA A 555 7.73 8.41 -21.53
CA ALA A 555 8.75 8.78 -20.57
C ALA A 555 9.85 7.70 -20.46
N ALA A 556 9.48 6.41 -20.46
CA ALA A 556 10.43 5.31 -20.44
C ALA A 556 11.34 5.29 -21.69
N VAL A 557 10.79 5.61 -22.87
CA VAL A 557 11.58 5.68 -24.12
C VAL A 557 12.64 6.78 -24.07
N LYS A 558 12.36 7.90 -23.41
CA LYS A 558 13.35 8.97 -23.21
C LYS A 558 14.54 8.49 -22.37
N TYR A 559 14.29 7.70 -21.34
CA TYR A 559 15.37 7.12 -20.51
C TYR A 559 16.22 6.10 -21.30
N VAL A 560 15.58 5.26 -22.14
CA VAL A 560 16.31 4.32 -23.02
C VAL A 560 17.26 5.05 -23.99
N ARG A 561 16.87 6.22 -24.50
CA ARG A 561 17.70 7.02 -25.43
C ARG A 561 18.82 7.78 -24.73
N ALA A 562 18.71 8.02 -23.43
CA ALA A 562 19.72 8.72 -22.64
C ALA A 562 20.75 7.76 -22.00
N ALA A 563 20.54 6.46 -22.09
CA ALA A 563 21.39 5.38 -21.59
C ALA A 563 22.37 4.85 -22.65
#